data_1c5c3759589948d8a0871275979d8b06
#
_entry.id   1c5c3759589948d8a0871275979d8b06
#
_cell.length_a   1.000
_cell.length_b   1.000
_cell.length_c   1.000
_cell.angle_alpha   90.00
_cell.angle_beta   90.00
_cell.angle_gamma   90.00
#
_symmetry.space_group_name_H-M   'P 1'
#
loop_
_entity.id
_entity.type
_entity.pdbx_description
1 polymer ?
#
loop_
_entity_poly.entity_id
_entity_poly.type
_entity_poly.pdbx_seq_one_letter_code
_entity_poly.pdbx_strand_id
1 'polypeptide(L)'
;MADTYAPTSGMKSAARRALKYKEDGKARGAGTPVGWGRATDIVNGTPMSLDTVKRMYSFFSRHEVDKKGKDFDNAENPSNGKIMWLAWGGDAGFAWSRAIVNREKNKTEKIWIGSPFSIRRE
;
A
#
# COMPACT_ATOMS: atom_id res chain seq x y z
N MET A 1 -3.53 19.96 12.73
CA MET A 1 -2.39 19.31 12.13
C MET A 1 -2.75 17.92 11.66
N ALA A 2 -2.36 17.57 10.48
CA ALA A 2 -2.73 16.26 9.96
C ALA A 2 -1.87 15.17 10.57
N ASP A 3 -2.46 14.04 10.83
CA ASP A 3 -1.72 12.89 11.32
C ASP A 3 -0.89 12.30 10.20
N THR A 4 0.20 11.69 10.58
CA THR A 4 1.02 10.94 9.64
C THR A 4 1.21 9.53 10.17
N TYR A 5 1.58 8.63 9.27
CA TYR A 5 1.67 7.20 9.59
C TYR A 5 2.97 6.64 9.05
N ALA A 6 3.78 6.10 9.93
CA ALA A 6 5.07 5.54 9.55
C ALA A 6 4.91 4.13 8.98
N PRO A 7 5.67 3.78 7.93
CA PRO A 7 5.62 2.42 7.41
C PRO A 7 6.20 1.42 8.40
N THR A 8 5.72 0.18 8.32
CA THR A 8 6.19 -0.89 9.20
C THR A 8 7.44 -1.54 8.63
N SER A 9 8.10 -2.36 9.46
CA SER A 9 9.29 -3.07 9.01
C SER A 9 8.96 -4.07 7.89
N GLY A 10 7.78 -4.68 7.94
CA GLY A 10 7.35 -5.58 6.87
C GLY A 10 7.19 -4.85 5.54
N MET A 11 6.67 -3.63 5.59
CA MET A 11 6.55 -2.80 4.40
C MET A 11 7.92 -2.43 3.85
N LYS A 12 8.84 -2.07 4.73
CA LYS A 12 10.20 -1.71 4.31
C LYS A 12 10.88 -2.88 3.63
N SER A 13 10.71 -4.07 4.19
CA SER A 13 11.28 -5.28 3.61
C SER A 13 10.73 -5.54 2.21
N ALA A 14 9.42 -5.41 2.05
CA ALA A 14 8.79 -5.61 0.74
C ALA A 14 9.29 -4.58 -0.28
N ALA A 15 9.35 -3.32 0.13
CA ALA A 15 9.79 -2.26 -0.77
C ALA A 15 11.26 -2.44 -1.17
N ARG A 16 12.10 -2.91 -0.26
CA ARG A 16 13.49 -3.20 -0.58
C ARG A 16 13.59 -4.30 -1.63
N ARG A 17 12.75 -5.31 -1.52
CA ARG A 17 12.72 -6.38 -2.52
C ARG A 17 12.36 -5.84 -3.89
N ALA A 18 11.36 -4.94 -3.94
CA ALA A 18 10.96 -4.34 -5.21
C ALA A 18 12.09 -3.54 -5.83
N LEU A 19 12.77 -2.74 -5.01
CA LEU A 19 13.89 -1.94 -5.51
C LEU A 19 15.03 -2.82 -5.97
N LYS A 20 15.25 -3.95 -5.32
CA LYS A 20 16.27 -4.90 -5.74
C LYS A 20 15.93 -5.51 -7.10
N TYR A 21 14.67 -5.86 -7.31
CA TYR A 21 14.26 -6.37 -8.62
C TYR A 21 14.46 -5.31 -9.70
N LYS A 22 14.20 -4.05 -9.39
CA LYS A 22 14.42 -2.97 -10.33
C LYS A 22 15.90 -2.85 -10.65
N GLU A 23 16.75 -2.90 -9.63
CA GLU A 23 18.18 -2.80 -9.78
C GLU A 23 18.73 -3.95 -10.63
N ASP A 24 18.17 -5.15 -10.45
CA ASP A 24 18.58 -6.33 -11.19
C ASP A 24 18.00 -6.37 -12.61
N GLY A 25 17.27 -5.37 -13.02
CA GLY A 25 16.68 -5.29 -14.34
C GLY A 25 15.42 -6.10 -14.53
N LYS A 26 14.86 -6.65 -13.46
CA LYS A 26 13.69 -7.51 -13.56
C LYS A 26 12.38 -6.76 -13.62
N ALA A 27 12.40 -5.47 -13.31
CA ALA A 27 11.18 -4.67 -13.38
C ALA A 27 10.75 -4.38 -14.81
N ARG A 28 11.72 -4.34 -15.75
CA ARG A 28 11.40 -4.20 -17.16
C ARG A 28 10.35 -3.16 -17.51
N GLY A 29 10.47 -1.99 -16.95
CA GLY A 29 9.50 -0.93 -17.20
C GLY A 29 8.24 -1.03 -16.39
N ALA A 30 8.17 -1.95 -15.44
CA ALA A 30 7.02 -2.02 -14.56
C ALA A 30 6.92 -0.76 -13.72
N GLY A 31 5.68 -0.36 -13.43
CA GLY A 31 5.43 0.72 -12.50
C GLY A 31 5.60 2.10 -13.10
N THR A 32 5.44 3.07 -12.25
CA THR A 32 5.51 4.48 -12.61
C THR A 32 6.51 5.16 -11.69
N PRO A 33 6.97 6.36 -12.04
CA PRO A 33 7.83 7.11 -11.12
C PRO A 33 7.20 7.30 -9.74
N VAL A 34 5.88 7.42 -9.69
CA VAL A 34 5.17 7.57 -8.41
C VAL A 34 5.34 6.31 -7.57
N GLY A 35 5.16 5.13 -8.18
CA GLY A 35 5.31 3.88 -7.45
C GLY A 35 6.73 3.66 -6.94
N TRP A 36 7.73 3.97 -7.76
CA TRP A 36 9.11 3.83 -7.33
C TRP A 36 9.49 4.84 -6.27
N GLY A 37 8.96 6.06 -6.36
CA GLY A 37 9.12 7.06 -5.31
C GLY A 37 8.51 6.60 -4.01
N ARG A 38 7.35 5.95 -4.08
CA ARG A 38 6.70 5.42 -2.89
C ARG A 38 7.54 4.32 -2.24
N ALA A 39 8.13 3.44 -3.05
CA ALA A 39 9.00 2.40 -2.53
C ALA A 39 10.19 2.99 -1.78
N THR A 40 10.78 4.04 -2.33
CA THR A 40 11.90 4.71 -1.70
C THR A 40 11.47 5.35 -0.37
N ASP A 41 10.33 6.00 -0.36
CA ASP A 41 9.80 6.60 0.87
C ASP A 41 9.57 5.54 1.95
N ILE A 42 9.03 4.40 1.57
CA ILE A 42 8.78 3.32 2.52
C ILE A 42 10.09 2.83 3.13
N VAL A 43 11.09 2.58 2.30
CA VAL A 43 12.38 2.09 2.78
C VAL A 43 13.01 3.12 3.72
N ASN A 44 12.85 4.40 3.42
CA ASN A 44 13.40 5.46 4.26
C ASN A 44 12.59 5.71 5.53
N GLY A 45 11.44 5.07 5.67
CA GLY A 45 10.60 5.26 6.84
C GLY A 45 9.84 6.57 6.86
N THR A 46 9.68 7.18 5.69
CA THR A 46 9.01 8.47 5.59
C THR A 46 7.56 8.37 6.01
N PRO A 47 7.11 9.17 6.98
CA PRO A 47 5.70 9.13 7.38
C PRO A 47 4.79 9.59 6.25
N MET A 48 3.61 9.02 6.18
CA MET A 48 2.69 9.27 5.08
C MET A 48 1.40 9.90 5.58
N SER A 49 0.85 10.80 4.77
CA SER A 49 -0.42 11.43 5.10
C SER A 49 -1.57 10.44 4.90
N LEU A 50 -2.72 10.76 5.46
CA LEU A 50 -3.90 9.91 5.28
C LEU A 50 -4.28 9.80 3.81
N ASP A 51 -4.17 10.89 3.05
CA ASP A 51 -4.45 10.84 1.61
C ASP A 51 -3.56 9.81 0.91
N THR A 52 -2.29 9.79 1.26
CA THR A 52 -1.36 8.82 0.69
C THR A 52 -1.75 7.40 1.08
N VAL A 53 -2.12 7.20 2.35
CA VAL A 53 -2.55 5.88 2.82
C VAL A 53 -3.79 5.42 2.07
N LYS A 54 -4.74 6.31 1.83
CA LYS A 54 -5.94 5.99 1.09
C LYS A 54 -5.62 5.59 -0.35
N ARG A 55 -4.67 6.26 -0.97
CA ARG A 55 -4.23 5.91 -2.32
C ARG A 55 -3.58 4.53 -2.34
N MET A 56 -2.79 4.23 -1.32
CA MET A 56 -2.16 2.92 -1.21
C MET A 56 -3.22 1.83 -1.04
N TYR A 57 -4.19 2.05 -0.18
CA TYR A 57 -5.25 1.08 0.02
C TYR A 57 -6.04 0.87 -1.28
N SER A 58 -6.31 1.93 -2.01
CA SER A 58 -7.01 1.86 -3.29
C SER A 58 -6.19 1.04 -4.30
N PHE A 59 -4.88 1.28 -4.35
CA PHE A 59 -3.99 0.53 -5.22
C PHE A 59 -4.07 -0.97 -4.91
N PHE A 60 -3.92 -1.33 -3.64
CA PHE A 60 -3.93 -2.74 -3.26
C PHE A 60 -5.28 -3.38 -3.56
N SER A 61 -6.36 -2.67 -3.30
CA SER A 61 -7.70 -3.21 -3.55
C SER A 61 -7.94 -3.49 -5.02
N ARG A 62 -7.45 -2.61 -5.90
CA ARG A 62 -7.62 -2.80 -7.33
C ARG A 62 -6.69 -3.87 -7.89
N HIS A 63 -5.50 -3.99 -7.32
CA HIS A 63 -4.49 -4.89 -7.87
C HIS A 63 -4.39 -6.23 -7.15
N GLU A 64 -5.27 -6.47 -6.20
CA GLU A 64 -5.27 -7.74 -5.49
C GLU A 64 -5.46 -8.92 -6.45
N VAL A 65 -6.19 -8.71 -7.53
CA VAL A 65 -6.40 -9.75 -8.53
C VAL A 65 -5.10 -10.18 -9.20
N ASP A 66 -4.08 -9.32 -9.17
CA ASP A 66 -2.79 -9.65 -9.77
C ASP A 66 -2.13 -10.84 -9.08
N LYS A 67 -2.53 -11.13 -7.85
CA LYS A 67 -2.00 -12.30 -7.12
C LYS A 67 -2.35 -13.61 -7.81
N LYS A 68 -3.37 -13.61 -8.64
CA LYS A 68 -3.77 -14.80 -9.37
C LYS A 68 -3.06 -14.89 -10.71
N GLY A 69 -2.26 -13.90 -11.04
CA GLY A 69 -1.57 -13.87 -12.31
C GLY A 69 -0.40 -14.83 -12.36
N LYS A 70 -0.03 -15.19 -13.58
CA LYS A 70 1.12 -16.05 -13.79
C LYS A 70 2.35 -15.33 -13.27
N ASP A 71 3.25 -16.07 -12.67
CA ASP A 71 4.52 -15.56 -12.17
C ASP A 71 4.43 -14.60 -10.98
N PHE A 72 3.24 -14.39 -10.43
CA PHE A 72 3.15 -13.52 -9.27
C PHE A 72 4.04 -14.03 -8.13
N ASP A 73 4.06 -15.35 -7.91
CA ASP A 73 4.86 -15.95 -6.85
C ASP A 73 6.22 -16.47 -7.31
N ASN A 74 6.61 -16.16 -8.54
CA ASN A 74 7.90 -16.59 -9.05
C ASN A 74 9.00 -15.70 -8.48
N ALA A 75 9.83 -16.24 -7.59
CA ALA A 75 10.84 -15.45 -6.89
C ALA A 75 11.94 -14.95 -7.80
N GLU A 76 12.24 -15.68 -8.87
CA GLU A 76 13.31 -15.29 -9.77
C GLU A 76 12.85 -14.31 -10.84
N ASN A 77 11.64 -14.51 -11.34
CA ASN A 77 11.09 -13.65 -12.39
C ASN A 77 9.65 -13.27 -12.03
N PRO A 78 9.46 -12.44 -11.01
CA PRO A 78 8.12 -12.09 -10.59
C PRO A 78 7.41 -11.26 -11.65
N SER A 79 6.08 -11.35 -11.66
CA SER A 79 5.29 -10.55 -12.59
C SER A 79 5.45 -9.06 -12.25
N ASN A 80 5.13 -8.21 -13.21
CA ASN A 80 5.14 -6.77 -12.97
C ASN A 80 4.19 -6.40 -11.84
N GLY A 81 3.04 -7.09 -11.77
CA GLY A 81 2.10 -6.86 -10.68
C GLY A 81 2.70 -7.17 -9.33
N LYS A 82 3.49 -8.24 -9.24
CA LYS A 82 4.17 -8.58 -7.99
C LYS A 82 5.17 -7.52 -7.58
N ILE A 83 5.96 -7.04 -8.53
CA ILE A 83 6.98 -6.04 -8.24
C ILE A 83 6.32 -4.77 -7.74
N MET A 84 5.23 -4.34 -8.36
CA MET A 84 4.53 -3.15 -7.91
C MET A 84 3.84 -3.38 -6.58
N TRP A 85 3.30 -4.57 -6.36
CA TRP A 85 2.71 -4.92 -5.07
C TRP A 85 3.73 -4.74 -3.95
N LEU A 86 4.96 -5.24 -4.18
CA LEU A 86 6.04 -5.09 -3.20
C LEU A 86 6.49 -3.65 -3.07
N ALA A 87 6.52 -2.90 -4.16
CA ALA A 87 6.96 -1.50 -4.14
C ALA A 87 6.09 -0.64 -3.24
N TRP A 88 4.80 -0.97 -3.15
CA TRP A 88 3.88 -0.24 -2.29
C TRP A 88 3.78 -0.81 -0.88
N GLY A 89 4.61 -1.77 -0.54
CA GLY A 89 4.69 -2.32 0.81
C GLY A 89 4.27 -3.76 0.96
N GLY A 90 3.88 -4.43 -0.13
CA GLY A 90 3.50 -5.83 -0.09
C GLY A 90 2.24 -6.07 0.73
N ASP A 91 2.04 -7.30 1.15
CA ASP A 91 0.89 -7.66 1.98
C ASP A 91 0.88 -6.87 3.28
N ALA A 92 2.05 -6.56 3.83
CA ALA A 92 2.16 -5.75 5.04
C ALA A 92 1.60 -4.35 4.80
N GLY A 93 1.89 -3.77 3.61
CA GLY A 93 1.36 -2.46 3.26
C GLY A 93 -0.15 -2.47 3.07
N PHE A 94 -0.68 -3.54 2.49
CA PHE A 94 -2.11 -3.66 2.32
C PHE A 94 -2.81 -3.70 3.69
N ALA A 95 -2.34 -4.56 4.59
CA ALA A 95 -2.93 -4.67 5.91
C ALA A 95 -2.80 -3.36 6.70
N TRP A 96 -1.64 -2.72 6.62
CA TRP A 96 -1.37 -1.46 7.29
C TRP A 96 -2.31 -0.36 6.79
N SER A 97 -2.43 -0.21 5.47
CA SER A 97 -3.26 0.83 4.90
C SER A 97 -4.74 0.58 5.20
N ARG A 98 -5.17 -0.68 5.13
CA ARG A 98 -6.54 -1.03 5.43
C ARG A 98 -6.88 -0.72 6.88
N ALA A 99 -5.98 -1.04 7.82
CA ALA A 99 -6.21 -0.78 9.23
C ALA A 99 -6.33 0.72 9.49
N ILE A 100 -5.48 1.51 8.86
CA ILE A 100 -5.50 2.96 9.04
C ILE A 100 -6.78 3.56 8.46
N VAL A 101 -7.14 3.17 7.25
CA VAL A 101 -8.34 3.69 6.59
C VAL A 101 -9.57 3.35 7.41
N ASN A 102 -9.66 2.10 7.89
CA ASN A 102 -10.80 1.68 8.69
C ASN A 102 -10.86 2.43 10.03
N ARG A 103 -9.72 2.64 10.67
CA ARG A 103 -9.69 3.37 11.92
C ARG A 103 -10.14 4.81 11.74
N GLU A 104 -9.65 5.47 10.68
CA GLU A 104 -10.03 6.84 10.43
C GLU A 104 -11.50 6.96 10.01
N LYS A 105 -11.98 5.97 9.27
CA LYS A 105 -13.38 5.91 8.90
C LYS A 105 -14.25 5.77 10.15
N ASN A 106 -13.84 4.93 11.08
CA ASN A 106 -14.57 4.74 12.32
C ASN A 106 -14.59 6.01 13.17
N LYS A 107 -13.50 6.76 13.19
CA LYS A 107 -13.48 8.04 13.87
C LYS A 107 -14.52 9.00 13.28
N THR A 108 -14.56 9.04 11.94
CA THR A 108 -15.53 9.89 11.26
C THR A 108 -16.94 9.43 11.57
N GLU A 109 -17.18 8.14 11.59
CA GLU A 109 -18.49 7.61 11.94
C GLU A 109 -18.86 7.91 13.36
N LYS A 110 -17.91 7.90 14.27
CA LYS A 110 -18.19 8.27 15.64
C LYS A 110 -18.61 9.70 15.76
N ILE A 111 -18.00 10.58 14.99
CA ILE A 111 -18.41 11.96 14.96
C ILE A 111 -19.84 12.06 14.44
N TRP A 112 -20.17 11.27 13.43
CA TRP A 112 -21.48 11.26 12.85
C TRP A 112 -22.54 10.59 13.72
N ILE A 113 -22.15 9.75 14.66
CA ILE A 113 -23.07 9.11 15.54
C ILE A 113 -23.88 10.11 16.32
N GLY A 114 -23.35 11.29 16.53
CA GLY A 114 -24.13 12.34 17.11
C GLY A 114 -25.25 12.78 16.20
N SER A 115 -25.23 12.33 14.94
CA SER A 115 -26.24 12.62 13.95
C SER A 115 -27.13 11.41 13.75
N PRO A 116 -28.42 11.61 13.51
CA PRO A 116 -29.32 10.50 13.26
C PRO A 116 -28.94 9.68 12.06
N PHE A 117 -28.22 10.27 11.11
CA PHE A 117 -27.92 9.53 9.93
C PHE A 117 -26.96 8.42 10.12
N SER A 118 -26.08 8.50 11.07
CA SER A 118 -25.09 7.46 11.19
C SER A 118 -25.67 6.17 11.62
N ILE A 119 -26.84 6.23 12.17
CA ILE A 119 -27.43 5.05 12.66
C ILE A 119 -27.82 4.14 11.60
N ARG A 120 -28.26 4.68 10.49
CA ARG A 120 -28.72 3.86 9.55
C ARG A 120 -27.73 3.15 8.83
N ARG A 121 -26.58 3.37 8.97
CA ARG A 121 -25.74 2.73 8.24
C ARG A 121 -25.66 1.38 8.48
N GLU A 122 -26.29 0.85 9.05
CA GLU A 122 -26.19 -0.43 9.21
C GLU A 122 -26.36 -1.24 8.21
#